data_88093fc1724ecd1537cb0a33ba425415
#
_entry.id   88093fc1724ecd1537cb0a33ba425415
#
_cell.length_a   1.000
_cell.length_b   1.000
_cell.length_c   1.000
_cell.angle_alpha   90.00
_cell.angle_beta   90.00
_cell.angle_gamma   90.00
#
_symmetry.space_group_name_H-M   'P 1'
#
loop_
_entity.id
_entity.type
_entity.pdbx_description
1 polymer ?
#
loop_
_entity_poly.entity_id
_entity_poly.type
_entity_poly.pdbx_seq_one_letter_code
_entity_poly.pdbx_strand_id
1 'polypeptide(L)'
;MPILIALYYIIRQPITHFMMLGKDVCQTLVEKAMAAGVDMSTILTYDKEGIAVLKDGFNQFSPYGQINLVNIINTQHPELASGIDGWMHLDYHFLGIDLGSSAADALNMIKTSGLAWAAVGIILMVLLAAASQVIAMKISMMGQSKEAAAAATNKTMLLIMPLMTLWIGYTLPAALSLYWLAQSVFSAVQDFILNKVYIRKIQEAEEERARAITESRKARQEEARQRQIQQQNEAKARQRERARQQAEDKKKGGQKKASTTEAGRVGDRPYARGRAFREHDDE
;
A
#
# COMPACT_ATOMS: atom_id res chain seq x y z
N MET A 1 4.95 -11.51 5.24
CA MET A 1 5.11 -11.34 6.70
C MET A 1 5.79 -12.50 7.45
N PRO A 2 6.03 -13.73 6.88
CA PRO A 2 6.68 -14.83 7.63
C PRO A 2 8.10 -14.52 8.10
N ILE A 3 8.87 -13.77 7.30
CA ILE A 3 10.25 -13.38 7.65
C ILE A 3 10.30 -12.54 8.93
N LEU A 4 9.36 -11.62 9.10
CA LEU A 4 9.30 -10.74 10.26
C LEU A 4 8.98 -11.52 11.54
N ILE A 5 8.09 -12.52 11.43
CA ILE A 5 7.75 -13.42 12.55
C ILE A 5 8.97 -14.28 12.91
N ALA A 6 9.66 -14.85 11.92
CA ALA A 6 10.87 -15.64 12.15
C ALA A 6 11.96 -14.78 12.81
N LEU A 7 12.21 -13.58 12.30
CA LEU A 7 13.18 -12.64 12.87
C LEU A 7 12.83 -12.25 14.31
N TYR A 8 11.54 -12.01 14.58
CA TYR A 8 11.06 -11.73 15.92
C TYR A 8 11.38 -12.87 16.90
N TYR A 9 11.12 -14.13 16.51
CA TYR A 9 11.43 -15.27 17.38
C TYR A 9 12.94 -15.48 17.55
N ILE A 10 13.74 -15.31 16.48
CA ILE A 10 15.19 -15.42 16.53
C ILE A 10 15.80 -14.40 17.50
N ILE A 11 15.34 -13.15 17.44
CA ILE A 11 15.82 -12.09 18.32
C ILE A 11 15.36 -12.32 19.77
N ARG A 12 14.05 -12.61 19.94
CA ARG A 12 13.44 -12.73 21.28
C ARG A 12 13.83 -14.00 22.02
N GLN A 13 14.08 -15.09 21.28
CA GLN A 13 14.39 -16.39 21.86
C GLN A 13 15.72 -16.93 21.26
N PRO A 14 16.85 -16.27 21.52
CA PRO A 14 18.10 -16.58 20.88
C PRO A 14 18.59 -17.99 21.19
N ILE A 15 18.38 -18.49 22.40
CA ILE A 15 18.86 -19.82 22.80
C ILE A 15 18.12 -20.91 22.03
N THR A 16 16.80 -20.82 21.93
CA THR A 16 15.98 -21.87 21.33
C THR A 16 15.82 -21.74 19.82
N HIS A 17 15.82 -20.50 19.26
CA HIS A 17 15.52 -20.29 17.84
C HIS A 17 16.73 -19.85 17.00
N PHE A 18 17.76 -19.26 17.60
CA PHE A 18 18.97 -18.89 16.89
C PHE A 18 20.07 -19.93 17.09
N MET A 19 20.41 -20.25 18.34
CA MET A 19 21.39 -21.29 18.67
C MET A 19 20.83 -22.71 18.51
N MET A 20 19.49 -22.82 18.37
CA MET A 20 18.77 -24.11 18.26
C MET A 20 19.05 -25.09 19.41
N LEU A 21 19.33 -24.56 20.60
CA LEU A 21 19.55 -25.38 21.78
C LEU A 21 18.23 -25.87 22.36
N GLY A 22 18.23 -27.09 22.85
CA GLY A 22 17.03 -27.72 23.43
C GLY A 22 16.53 -27.01 24.69
N LYS A 23 15.27 -27.29 25.06
CA LYS A 23 14.68 -26.77 26.31
C LYS A 23 15.46 -27.23 27.54
N ASP A 24 16.04 -28.44 27.51
CA ASP A 24 16.85 -29.02 28.57
C ASP A 24 18.12 -28.17 28.86
N VAL A 25 18.76 -27.68 27.77
CA VAL A 25 19.92 -26.78 27.88
C VAL A 25 19.52 -25.44 28.49
N CYS A 26 18.37 -24.89 28.06
CA CYS A 26 17.82 -23.67 28.65
C CYS A 26 17.56 -23.84 30.15
N GLN A 27 16.98 -24.97 30.57
CA GLN A 27 16.71 -25.25 31.97
C GLN A 27 18.02 -25.40 32.77
N THR A 28 18.98 -26.12 32.25
CA THR A 28 20.32 -26.27 32.86
C THR A 28 21.01 -24.91 33.03
N LEU A 29 20.89 -24.01 32.04
CA LEU A 29 21.43 -22.65 32.14
C LEU A 29 20.73 -21.83 33.23
N VAL A 30 19.40 -21.93 33.33
CA VAL A 30 18.63 -21.28 34.39
C VAL A 30 19.08 -21.78 35.76
N GLU A 31 19.20 -23.11 35.95
CA GLU A 31 19.63 -23.70 37.20
C GLU A 31 21.06 -23.27 37.61
N LYS A 32 21.99 -23.30 36.65
CA LYS A 32 23.35 -22.81 36.87
C LYS A 32 23.38 -21.33 37.19
N ALA A 33 22.59 -20.50 36.53
CA ALA A 33 22.51 -19.08 36.79
C ALA A 33 21.90 -18.78 38.17
N MET A 34 20.87 -19.52 38.57
CA MET A 34 20.32 -19.46 39.94
C MET A 34 21.38 -19.83 40.99
N ALA A 35 22.12 -20.91 40.75
CA ALA A 35 23.22 -21.33 41.66
C ALA A 35 24.36 -20.30 41.74
N ALA A 36 24.61 -19.54 40.67
CA ALA A 36 25.57 -18.45 40.62
C ALA A 36 25.06 -17.14 41.29
N GLY A 37 23.79 -17.12 41.77
CA GLY A 37 23.19 -15.95 42.41
C GLY A 37 22.69 -14.87 41.45
N VAL A 38 22.49 -15.20 40.18
CA VAL A 38 21.94 -14.27 39.19
C VAL A 38 20.49 -13.93 39.53
N ASP A 39 20.10 -12.67 39.43
CA ASP A 39 18.74 -12.23 39.62
C ASP A 39 17.84 -12.72 38.45
N MET A 40 16.91 -13.62 38.75
CA MET A 40 16.01 -14.23 37.78
C MET A 40 14.75 -13.40 37.52
N SER A 41 14.54 -12.29 38.21
CA SER A 41 13.31 -11.49 38.12
C SER A 41 13.02 -10.97 36.71
N THR A 42 14.08 -10.68 35.94
CA THR A 42 13.99 -10.21 34.55
C THR A 42 14.05 -11.35 33.52
N ILE A 43 14.41 -12.57 33.97
CA ILE A 43 14.62 -13.75 33.12
C ILE A 43 13.40 -14.63 33.10
N LEU A 44 12.79 -14.91 34.26
CA LEU A 44 11.67 -15.81 34.42
C LEU A 44 10.35 -15.05 34.65
N THR A 45 9.26 -15.72 34.31
CA THR A 45 7.91 -15.25 34.64
C THR A 45 7.55 -15.74 36.04
N TYR A 46 7.07 -14.84 36.90
CA TYR A 46 6.60 -15.12 38.22
C TYR A 46 5.08 -14.91 38.29
N ASP A 47 4.41 -15.70 39.14
CA ASP A 47 3.01 -15.51 39.45
C ASP A 47 2.84 -14.36 40.46
N LYS A 48 1.59 -14.13 40.90
CA LYS A 48 1.28 -13.09 41.90
C LYS A 48 1.84 -13.39 43.30
N GLU A 49 2.20 -14.63 43.54
CA GLU A 49 2.76 -15.12 44.81
C GLU A 49 4.29 -15.12 44.80
N GLY A 50 4.91 -14.73 43.70
CA GLY A 50 6.37 -14.69 43.56
C GLY A 50 6.99 -16.06 43.28
N ILE A 51 6.20 -17.02 42.83
CA ILE A 51 6.67 -18.36 42.45
C ILE A 51 6.93 -18.38 40.93
N ALA A 52 8.06 -18.93 40.49
CA ALA A 52 8.39 -19.04 39.09
C ALA A 52 7.37 -19.93 38.37
N VAL A 53 6.79 -19.42 37.27
CA VAL A 53 5.79 -20.16 36.49
C VAL A 53 6.45 -21.26 35.71
N LEU A 54 5.94 -22.47 35.79
CA LEU A 54 6.37 -23.64 35.04
C LEU A 54 5.41 -23.89 33.86
N LYS A 55 5.98 -24.26 32.72
CA LYS A 55 5.24 -24.77 31.57
C LYS A 55 5.92 -26.00 31.01
N ASP A 56 5.15 -27.08 30.90
CA ASP A 56 5.69 -28.40 30.49
C ASP A 56 6.87 -28.89 31.36
N GLY A 57 6.85 -28.57 32.67
CA GLY A 57 7.90 -28.94 33.61
C GLY A 57 9.13 -28.03 33.61
N PHE A 58 9.17 -26.99 32.77
CA PHE A 58 10.28 -26.04 32.67
C PHE A 58 9.87 -24.63 33.11
N ASN A 59 10.85 -23.88 33.62
CA ASN A 59 10.64 -22.48 33.97
C ASN A 59 10.26 -21.65 32.72
N GLN A 60 9.18 -20.89 32.83
CA GLN A 60 8.75 -20.04 31.74
C GLN A 60 9.53 -18.73 31.72
N PHE A 61 10.20 -18.47 30.59
CA PHE A 61 10.89 -17.20 30.36
C PHE A 61 9.92 -16.02 30.27
N SER A 62 10.35 -14.90 30.83
CA SER A 62 9.71 -13.60 30.58
C SER A 62 9.81 -13.24 29.10
N PRO A 63 9.08 -12.23 28.58
CA PRO A 63 9.14 -11.83 27.20
C PRO A 63 10.55 -11.61 26.63
N TYR A 64 11.49 -11.14 27.43
CA TYR A 64 12.90 -10.92 27.06
C TYR A 64 13.86 -11.80 27.85
N GLY A 65 13.36 -12.80 28.56
CA GLY A 65 14.15 -13.58 29.50
C GLY A 65 15.33 -14.29 28.87
N GLN A 66 15.22 -14.83 27.65
CA GLN A 66 16.35 -15.44 26.97
C GLN A 66 17.40 -14.44 26.53
N ILE A 67 17.02 -13.24 26.09
CA ILE A 67 17.95 -12.15 25.76
C ILE A 67 18.72 -11.74 27.02
N ASN A 68 17.99 -11.51 28.11
CA ASN A 68 18.59 -11.11 29.38
C ASN A 68 19.56 -12.18 29.90
N LEU A 69 19.17 -13.46 29.84
CA LEU A 69 20.02 -14.56 30.24
C LEU A 69 21.30 -14.63 29.40
N VAL A 70 21.20 -14.54 28.07
CA VAL A 70 22.35 -14.53 27.16
C VAL A 70 23.25 -13.33 27.46
N ASN A 71 22.68 -12.14 27.66
CA ASN A 71 23.46 -10.94 27.97
C ASN A 71 24.23 -11.07 29.31
N ILE A 72 23.56 -11.56 30.35
CA ILE A 72 24.20 -11.81 31.66
C ILE A 72 25.28 -12.86 31.55
N ILE A 73 25.03 -13.98 30.86
CA ILE A 73 26.05 -15.02 30.65
C ILE A 73 27.24 -14.45 29.90
N ASN A 74 27.03 -13.75 28.80
CA ASN A 74 28.12 -13.24 27.98
C ASN A 74 28.94 -12.14 28.65
N THR A 75 28.32 -11.33 29.52
CA THR A 75 28.99 -10.16 30.13
C THR A 75 29.49 -10.41 31.55
N GLN A 76 28.77 -11.21 32.35
CA GLN A 76 29.08 -11.36 33.80
C GLN A 76 29.51 -12.78 34.19
N HIS A 77 28.98 -13.81 33.50
CA HIS A 77 29.15 -15.21 33.87
C HIS A 77 29.46 -16.11 32.65
N PRO A 78 30.53 -15.83 31.89
CA PRO A 78 30.87 -16.63 30.70
C PRO A 78 31.16 -18.10 31.03
N GLU A 79 31.52 -18.40 32.27
CA GLU A 79 31.72 -19.77 32.76
C GLU A 79 30.49 -20.63 32.72
N LEU A 80 29.27 -20.04 32.79
CA LEU A 80 28.01 -20.80 32.77
C LEU A 80 27.73 -21.47 31.41
N ALA A 81 28.23 -20.87 30.32
CA ALA A 81 28.13 -21.38 29.00
C ALA A 81 29.25 -22.37 28.65
N SER A 82 30.28 -22.49 29.50
CA SER A 82 31.40 -23.39 29.23
C SER A 82 30.93 -24.86 29.21
N GLY A 83 31.30 -25.59 28.14
CA GLY A 83 30.88 -26.99 27.94
C GLY A 83 29.51 -27.17 27.33
N ILE A 84 28.83 -26.10 26.90
CA ILE A 84 27.59 -26.20 26.13
C ILE A 84 27.94 -26.17 24.65
N ASP A 85 27.77 -27.30 23.99
CA ASP A 85 27.99 -27.43 22.56
C ASP A 85 26.94 -26.59 21.79
N GLY A 86 27.41 -25.80 20.82
CA GLY A 86 26.54 -24.89 20.05
C GLY A 86 26.26 -23.53 20.69
N TRP A 87 26.85 -23.22 21.85
CA TRP A 87 26.75 -21.87 22.41
C TRP A 87 27.46 -20.84 21.54
N MET A 88 26.76 -19.75 21.21
CA MET A 88 27.31 -18.65 20.44
C MET A 88 27.32 -17.37 21.26
N HIS A 89 28.43 -16.65 21.23
CA HIS A 89 28.54 -15.34 21.89
C HIS A 89 27.77 -14.30 21.05
N LEU A 90 26.60 -13.91 21.52
CA LEU A 90 25.78 -12.89 20.89
C LEU A 90 25.95 -11.57 21.64
N ASP A 91 26.46 -10.56 20.96
CA ASP A 91 26.51 -9.21 21.49
C ASP A 91 25.34 -8.39 20.94
N TYR A 92 24.47 -7.92 21.85
CA TYR A 92 23.33 -7.07 21.51
C TYR A 92 23.68 -5.58 21.55
N HIS A 93 24.94 -5.20 21.81
CA HIS A 93 25.33 -3.81 21.86
C HIS A 93 25.76 -3.30 20.49
N PHE A 94 25.10 -2.25 20.04
CA PHE A 94 25.44 -1.54 18.81
C PHE A 94 25.55 -0.04 19.09
N LEU A 95 26.73 0.55 18.87
CA LEU A 95 27.01 1.97 19.15
C LEU A 95 26.70 2.38 20.60
N GLY A 96 26.88 1.47 21.55
CA GLY A 96 26.54 1.69 22.96
C GLY A 96 25.07 1.64 23.31
N ILE A 97 24.24 1.13 22.38
CA ILE A 97 22.80 0.95 22.55
C ILE A 97 22.53 -0.56 22.67
N ASP A 98 21.82 -0.96 23.71
CA ASP A 98 21.36 -2.36 23.84
C ASP A 98 20.15 -2.63 22.93
N LEU A 99 20.40 -3.37 21.86
CA LEU A 99 19.38 -3.75 20.90
C LEU A 99 18.39 -4.81 21.44
N GLY A 100 18.72 -5.47 22.53
CA GLY A 100 17.85 -6.41 23.22
C GLY A 100 16.74 -5.74 24.00
N SER A 101 16.94 -4.48 24.40
CA SER A 101 15.96 -3.70 25.16
C SER A 101 14.89 -3.06 24.29
N SER A 102 13.70 -2.81 24.86
CA SER A 102 12.60 -2.12 24.19
C SER A 102 12.62 -0.61 24.49
N ALA A 103 11.86 0.18 23.69
CA ALA A 103 11.67 1.60 23.98
C ALA A 103 10.90 1.82 25.30
N ALA A 104 10.03 0.88 25.70
CA ALA A 104 9.37 0.92 26.99
C ALA A 104 10.39 0.81 28.14
N ASP A 105 11.36 -0.11 28.02
CA ASP A 105 12.44 -0.26 29.02
C ASP A 105 13.33 0.97 29.06
N ALA A 106 13.65 1.53 27.89
CA ALA A 106 14.44 2.77 27.78
C ALA A 106 13.74 3.95 28.50
N LEU A 107 12.42 4.10 28.35
CA LEU A 107 11.66 5.13 29.08
C LEU A 107 11.68 4.91 30.59
N ASN A 108 11.61 3.67 31.05
CA ASN A 108 11.74 3.35 32.46
C ASN A 108 13.16 3.65 32.96
N MET A 109 14.20 3.33 32.18
CA MET A 109 15.58 3.70 32.52
C MET A 109 15.75 5.22 32.67
N ILE A 110 15.18 6.01 31.79
CA ILE A 110 15.23 7.48 31.87
C ILE A 110 14.57 7.98 33.15
N LYS A 111 13.46 7.39 33.57
CA LYS A 111 12.73 7.78 34.79
C LYS A 111 13.52 7.44 36.07
N THR A 112 14.25 6.33 36.07
CA THR A 112 14.96 5.83 37.24
C THR A 112 16.40 6.31 37.34
N SER A 113 17.11 6.35 36.22
CA SER A 113 18.57 6.61 36.18
C SER A 113 18.95 7.91 35.43
N GLY A 114 17.94 8.65 34.92
CA GLY A 114 18.15 9.86 34.14
C GLY A 114 18.47 9.60 32.66
N LEU A 115 18.88 10.67 31.98
CA LEU A 115 19.05 10.66 30.51
C LEU A 115 20.37 9.96 30.17
N ALA A 116 20.35 8.65 29.96
CA ALA A 116 21.48 7.86 29.49
C ALA A 116 21.47 7.75 27.95
N TRP A 117 22.66 7.81 27.31
CA TRP A 117 22.78 7.66 25.85
C TRP A 117 22.13 6.38 25.33
N ALA A 118 22.28 5.25 26.01
CA ALA A 118 21.70 3.98 25.65
C ALA A 118 20.16 4.07 25.52
N ALA A 119 19.50 4.69 26.50
CA ALA A 119 18.05 4.83 26.50
C ALA A 119 17.55 5.81 25.43
N VAL A 120 18.23 6.96 25.28
CA VAL A 120 17.91 7.95 24.22
C VAL A 120 18.11 7.34 22.85
N GLY A 121 19.17 6.56 22.66
CA GLY A 121 19.49 5.88 21.41
C GLY A 121 18.41 4.90 20.95
N ILE A 122 17.84 4.12 21.88
CA ILE A 122 16.72 3.19 21.58
C ILE A 122 15.51 3.98 21.09
N ILE A 123 15.11 5.03 21.77
CA ILE A 123 13.97 5.87 21.38
C ILE A 123 14.23 6.51 20.03
N LEU A 124 15.42 7.06 19.82
CA LEU A 124 15.81 7.66 18.54
C LEU A 124 15.75 6.64 17.39
N MET A 125 16.21 5.40 17.62
CA MET A 125 16.13 4.34 16.61
C MET A 125 14.69 4.04 16.17
N VAL A 126 13.76 3.93 17.12
CA VAL A 126 12.33 3.71 16.82
C VAL A 126 11.76 4.87 16.00
N LEU A 127 12.09 6.12 16.39
CA LEU A 127 11.67 7.31 15.65
C LEU A 127 12.27 7.38 14.25
N LEU A 128 13.55 7.06 14.10
CA LEU A 128 14.22 7.01 12.80
C LEU A 128 13.66 5.91 11.91
N ALA A 129 13.32 4.75 12.46
CA ALA A 129 12.67 3.68 11.71
C ALA A 129 11.31 4.11 11.18
N ALA A 130 10.48 4.76 11.99
CA ALA A 130 9.18 5.29 11.53
C ALA A 130 9.35 6.41 10.50
N ALA A 131 10.28 7.34 10.71
CA ALA A 131 10.56 8.43 9.76
C ALA A 131 11.09 7.90 8.43
N SER A 132 12.00 6.93 8.45
CA SER A 132 12.56 6.31 7.23
C SER A 132 11.50 5.62 6.40
N GLN A 133 10.49 5.00 7.00
CA GLN A 133 9.37 4.41 6.28
C GLN A 133 8.53 5.47 5.54
N VAL A 134 8.26 6.61 6.17
CA VAL A 134 7.56 7.73 5.53
C VAL A 134 8.35 8.25 4.32
N ILE A 135 9.66 8.38 4.48
CA ILE A 135 10.55 8.83 3.39
C ILE A 135 10.57 7.81 2.25
N ALA A 136 10.76 6.52 2.55
CA ALA A 136 10.77 5.46 1.56
C ALA A 136 9.44 5.41 0.78
N MET A 137 8.32 5.52 1.49
CA MET A 137 6.98 5.57 0.86
C MET A 137 6.81 6.78 -0.05
N LYS A 138 7.29 7.97 0.35
CA LYS A 138 7.26 9.15 -0.52
C LYS A 138 8.10 8.97 -1.78
N ILE A 139 9.29 8.38 -1.66
CA ILE A 139 10.16 8.08 -2.82
C ILE A 139 9.49 7.08 -3.76
N SER A 140 8.88 6.03 -3.24
CA SER A 140 8.15 5.04 -4.02
C SER A 140 6.96 5.66 -4.79
N MET A 141 6.27 6.63 -4.20
CA MET A 141 5.17 7.36 -4.85
C MET A 141 5.61 8.31 -5.95
N MET A 142 6.83 8.84 -5.90
CA MET A 142 7.34 9.76 -6.92
C MET A 142 7.43 9.12 -8.30
N GLY A 143 7.50 7.80 -8.37
CA GLY A 143 7.56 7.03 -9.61
C GLY A 143 6.21 6.58 -10.19
N GLN A 144 5.10 6.83 -9.50
CA GLN A 144 3.78 6.37 -9.93
C GLN A 144 3.00 7.47 -10.65
N SER A 145 2.14 7.09 -11.60
CA SER A 145 1.21 8.04 -12.23
C SER A 145 0.29 8.67 -11.16
N LYS A 146 -0.13 9.91 -11.38
CA LYS A 146 -1.00 10.63 -10.42
C LYS A 146 -2.28 9.86 -10.06
N GLU A 147 -2.82 9.11 -11.01
CA GLU A 147 -4.02 8.28 -10.81
C GLU A 147 -3.72 7.03 -9.97
N ALA A 148 -2.61 6.35 -10.24
CA ALA A 148 -2.15 5.20 -9.45
C ALA A 148 -1.72 5.62 -8.04
N ALA A 149 -1.03 6.75 -7.92
CA ALA A 149 -0.67 7.32 -6.62
C ALA A 149 -1.92 7.73 -5.81
N ALA A 150 -2.94 8.30 -6.43
CA ALA A 150 -4.19 8.66 -5.76
C ALA A 150 -5.00 7.43 -5.32
N ALA A 151 -5.00 6.35 -6.12
CA ALA A 151 -5.67 5.10 -5.78
C ALA A 151 -4.92 4.30 -4.69
N ALA A 152 -3.58 4.30 -4.72
CA ALA A 152 -2.74 3.64 -3.73
C ALA A 152 -2.66 4.43 -2.41
N THR A 153 -2.88 5.74 -2.47
CA THR A 153 -2.75 6.63 -1.31
C THR A 153 -4.08 6.83 -0.61
N ASN A 154 -4.59 5.79 -0.01
CA ASN A 154 -5.48 6.00 1.12
C ASN A 154 -4.63 6.72 2.19
N LYS A 155 -4.93 8.01 2.46
CA LYS A 155 -4.24 8.82 3.50
C LYS A 155 -4.16 8.07 4.82
N THR A 156 -5.14 7.22 5.08
CA THR A 156 -5.22 6.30 6.22
C THR A 156 -4.03 5.32 6.25
N MET A 157 -3.66 4.74 5.12
CA MET A 157 -2.55 3.77 5.05
C MET A 157 -1.19 4.44 5.25
N LEU A 158 -1.03 5.67 4.75
CA LEU A 158 0.16 6.51 4.99
C LEU A 158 0.39 6.84 6.46
N LEU A 159 -0.68 6.93 7.24
CA LEU A 159 -0.60 7.26 8.66
C LEU A 159 -0.57 6.01 9.54
N ILE A 160 -1.32 4.98 9.20
CA ILE A 160 -1.42 3.76 10.01
C ILE A 160 -0.10 3.01 10.04
N MET A 161 0.62 2.88 8.92
CA MET A 161 1.87 2.13 8.87
C MET A 161 2.96 2.70 9.81
N PRO A 162 3.32 3.99 9.75
CA PRO A 162 4.29 4.56 10.70
C PRO A 162 3.81 4.49 12.15
N LEU A 163 2.52 4.70 12.39
CA LEU A 163 1.95 4.62 13.73
C LEU A 163 2.06 3.20 14.31
N MET A 164 1.78 2.19 13.47
CA MET A 164 1.94 0.79 13.84
C MET A 164 3.42 0.45 14.11
N THR A 165 4.35 1.00 13.33
CA THR A 165 5.79 0.83 13.56
C THR A 165 6.23 1.46 14.88
N LEU A 166 5.72 2.63 15.23
CA LEU A 166 5.98 3.25 16.53
C LEU A 166 5.45 2.40 17.68
N TRP A 167 4.21 1.89 17.55
CA TRP A 167 3.62 1.03 18.59
C TRP A 167 4.38 -0.29 18.77
N ILE A 168 4.74 -0.94 17.66
CA ILE A 168 5.52 -2.18 17.70
C ILE A 168 6.94 -1.90 18.21
N GLY A 169 7.59 -0.85 17.73
CA GLY A 169 8.92 -0.46 18.17
C GLY A 169 8.97 -0.02 19.64
N TYR A 170 7.84 0.42 20.21
CA TYR A 170 7.74 0.69 21.63
C TYR A 170 7.77 -0.59 22.48
N THR A 171 7.16 -1.68 21.98
CA THR A 171 6.96 -2.92 22.74
C THR A 171 7.98 -4.01 22.42
N LEU A 172 8.66 -3.95 21.27
CA LEU A 172 9.59 -4.97 20.82
C LEU A 172 11.05 -4.51 20.96
N PRO A 173 12.01 -5.47 20.93
CA PRO A 173 13.43 -5.16 20.99
C PRO A 173 13.88 -4.16 19.91
N ALA A 174 14.79 -3.26 20.27
CA ALA A 174 15.32 -2.22 19.37
C ALA A 174 15.99 -2.80 18.11
N ALA A 175 16.45 -4.04 18.15
CA ALA A 175 16.97 -4.78 17.01
C ALA A 175 15.99 -4.83 15.84
N LEU A 176 14.67 -4.95 16.10
CA LEU A 176 13.65 -4.92 15.06
C LEU A 176 13.50 -3.54 14.43
N SER A 177 13.62 -2.48 15.22
CA SER A 177 13.61 -1.11 14.70
C SER A 177 14.85 -0.85 13.82
N LEU A 178 16.00 -1.38 14.18
CA LEU A 178 17.21 -1.33 13.34
C LEU A 178 17.00 -2.07 12.01
N TYR A 179 16.38 -3.25 12.04
CA TYR A 179 16.03 -3.99 10.84
C TYR A 179 15.08 -3.19 9.93
N TRP A 180 14.04 -2.58 10.49
CA TRP A 180 13.12 -1.75 9.70
C TRP A 180 13.77 -0.51 9.11
N LEU A 181 14.68 0.12 9.88
CA LEU A 181 15.48 1.24 9.38
C LEU A 181 16.34 0.81 8.18
N ALA A 182 17.10 -0.28 8.33
CA ALA A 182 17.92 -0.82 7.26
C ALA A 182 17.09 -1.20 6.02
N GLN A 183 15.96 -1.87 6.20
CA GLN A 183 15.04 -2.24 5.12
C GLN A 183 14.49 -1.01 4.41
N SER A 184 14.09 0.02 5.16
CA SER A 184 13.54 1.26 4.58
C SER A 184 14.59 2.02 3.76
N VAL A 185 15.82 2.09 4.26
CA VAL A 185 16.95 2.70 3.54
C VAL A 185 17.24 1.92 2.26
N PHE A 186 17.32 0.60 2.34
CA PHE A 186 17.55 -0.24 1.17
C PHE A 186 16.44 -0.09 0.13
N SER A 187 15.18 -0.12 0.56
CA SER A 187 14.02 0.09 -0.31
C SER A 187 14.05 1.47 -0.97
N ALA A 188 14.36 2.53 -0.20
CA ALA A 188 14.46 3.87 -0.75
C ALA A 188 15.56 4.00 -1.81
N VAL A 189 16.72 3.38 -1.58
CA VAL A 189 17.82 3.36 -2.55
C VAL A 189 17.42 2.58 -3.80
N GLN A 190 16.80 1.42 -3.64
CA GLN A 190 16.29 0.61 -4.74
C GLN A 190 15.27 1.38 -5.57
N ASP A 191 14.26 1.98 -4.93
CA ASP A 191 13.23 2.78 -5.60
C ASP A 191 13.83 4.00 -6.32
N PHE A 192 14.79 4.66 -5.70
CA PHE A 192 15.48 5.79 -6.32
C PHE A 192 16.22 5.38 -7.60
N ILE A 193 16.96 4.25 -7.57
CA ILE A 193 17.66 3.73 -8.75
C ILE A 193 16.66 3.32 -9.83
N LEU A 194 15.62 2.58 -9.46
CA LEU A 194 14.58 2.16 -10.39
C LEU A 194 13.86 3.34 -11.03
N ASN A 195 13.50 4.34 -10.24
CA ASN A 195 12.86 5.56 -10.70
C ASN A 195 13.75 6.33 -11.68
N LYS A 196 15.05 6.43 -11.38
CA LYS A 196 15.98 7.15 -12.24
C LYS A 196 16.26 6.44 -13.58
N VAL A 197 16.29 5.10 -13.57
CA VAL A 197 16.68 4.29 -14.74
C VAL A 197 15.50 3.88 -15.61
N TYR A 198 14.39 3.50 -14.99
CA TYR A 198 13.25 2.87 -15.69
C TYR A 198 12.07 3.80 -15.91
N ILE A 199 11.76 4.68 -14.96
CA ILE A 199 10.53 5.49 -15.05
C ILE A 199 10.62 6.50 -16.18
N ARG A 200 11.78 7.09 -16.46
CA ARG A 200 11.93 7.97 -17.63
C ARG A 200 11.56 7.26 -18.92
N LYS A 201 12.04 6.04 -19.13
CA LYS A 201 11.74 5.26 -20.34
C LYS A 201 10.28 4.84 -20.42
N ILE A 202 9.67 4.51 -19.27
CA ILE A 202 8.26 4.13 -19.22
C ILE A 202 7.36 5.35 -19.46
N GLN A 203 7.67 6.49 -18.86
CA GLN A 203 6.92 7.74 -19.07
C GLN A 203 6.99 8.21 -20.53
N GLU A 204 8.16 8.18 -21.14
CA GLU A 204 8.33 8.49 -22.57
C GLU A 204 7.47 7.57 -23.44
N ALA A 205 7.49 6.25 -23.18
CA ALA A 205 6.67 5.28 -23.90
C ALA A 205 5.15 5.44 -23.64
N GLU A 206 4.75 5.81 -22.44
CA GLU A 206 3.34 6.09 -22.12
C GLU A 206 2.86 7.39 -22.76
N GLU A 207 3.69 8.44 -22.76
CA GLU A 207 3.37 9.68 -23.48
C GLU A 207 3.25 9.47 -24.98
N GLU A 208 4.14 8.69 -25.59
CA GLU A 208 4.03 8.34 -27.02
C GLU A 208 2.73 7.58 -27.31
N ARG A 209 2.39 6.60 -26.49
CA ARG A 209 1.10 5.87 -26.60
C ARG A 209 -0.10 6.79 -26.43
N ALA A 210 -0.07 7.69 -25.43
CA ALA A 210 -1.15 8.65 -25.21
C ALA A 210 -1.30 9.63 -26.36
N ARG A 211 -0.19 10.10 -26.97
CA ARG A 211 -0.21 10.92 -28.17
C ARG A 211 -0.80 10.16 -29.35
N ALA A 212 -0.36 8.93 -29.61
CA ALA A 212 -0.89 8.10 -30.69
C ALA A 212 -2.41 7.81 -30.53
N ILE A 213 -2.87 7.55 -29.31
CA ILE A 213 -4.31 7.38 -29.03
C ILE A 213 -5.08 8.68 -29.28
N THR A 214 -4.52 9.81 -28.88
CA THR A 214 -5.17 11.12 -29.07
C THR A 214 -5.24 11.49 -30.56
N GLU A 215 -4.20 11.25 -31.32
CA GLU A 215 -4.18 11.45 -32.78
C GLU A 215 -5.17 10.53 -33.50
N SER A 216 -5.21 9.25 -33.12
CA SER A 216 -6.17 8.30 -33.71
C SER A 216 -7.63 8.68 -33.41
N ARG A 217 -7.90 9.23 -32.21
CA ARG A 217 -9.24 9.75 -31.86
C ARG A 217 -9.61 10.99 -32.69
N LYS A 218 -8.67 11.92 -32.85
CA LYS A 218 -8.86 13.12 -33.69
C LYS A 218 -9.12 12.72 -35.16
N ALA A 219 -8.31 11.83 -35.72
CA ALA A 219 -8.48 11.33 -37.08
C ALA A 219 -9.87 10.68 -37.28
N ARG A 220 -10.31 9.84 -36.35
CA ARG A 220 -11.67 9.24 -36.40
C ARG A 220 -12.80 10.30 -36.31
N GLN A 221 -12.60 11.33 -35.48
CA GLN A 221 -13.58 12.42 -35.36
C GLN A 221 -13.64 13.24 -36.66
N GLU A 222 -12.50 13.54 -37.28
CA GLU A 222 -12.43 14.23 -38.57
C GLU A 222 -13.09 13.42 -39.69
N GLU A 223 -12.79 12.12 -39.78
CA GLU A 223 -13.47 11.24 -40.74
C GLU A 223 -14.98 11.20 -40.54
N ALA A 224 -15.43 11.07 -39.28
CA ALA A 224 -16.85 11.10 -38.96
C ALA A 224 -17.52 12.41 -39.37
N ARG A 225 -16.82 13.54 -39.11
CA ARG A 225 -17.28 14.86 -39.51
C ARG A 225 -17.34 15.01 -41.05
N GLN A 226 -16.33 14.52 -41.76
CA GLN A 226 -16.32 14.52 -43.24
C GLN A 226 -17.45 13.68 -43.81
N ARG A 227 -17.70 12.48 -43.26
CA ARG A 227 -18.84 11.64 -43.65
C ARG A 227 -20.17 12.34 -43.42
N GLN A 228 -20.35 13.04 -42.31
CA GLN A 228 -21.58 13.82 -42.05
C GLN A 228 -21.76 14.95 -43.06
N ILE A 229 -20.66 15.69 -43.38
CA ILE A 229 -20.74 16.75 -44.41
C ILE A 229 -21.06 16.19 -45.77
N GLN A 230 -20.47 15.07 -46.16
CA GLN A 230 -20.80 14.39 -47.40
C GLN A 230 -22.28 13.98 -47.46
N GLN A 231 -22.80 13.30 -46.43
CA GLN A 231 -24.21 12.92 -46.33
C GLN A 231 -25.16 14.13 -46.40
N GLN A 232 -24.80 15.25 -45.75
CA GLN A 232 -25.59 16.48 -45.84
C GLN A 232 -25.58 17.06 -47.24
N ASN A 233 -24.41 17.06 -47.89
CA ASN A 233 -24.30 17.55 -49.27
C ASN A 233 -25.08 16.67 -50.27
N GLU A 234 -24.99 15.36 -50.13
CA GLU A 234 -25.78 14.43 -50.94
C GLU A 234 -27.27 14.60 -50.69
N ALA A 235 -27.68 14.74 -49.43
CA ALA A 235 -29.10 14.99 -49.10
C ALA A 235 -29.62 16.30 -49.72
N LYS A 236 -28.80 17.38 -49.64
CA LYS A 236 -29.12 18.65 -50.31
C LYS A 236 -29.17 18.53 -51.82
N ALA A 237 -28.24 17.77 -52.44
CA ALA A 237 -28.25 17.50 -53.87
C ALA A 237 -29.52 16.76 -54.31
N ARG A 238 -29.87 15.69 -53.63
CA ARG A 238 -31.14 14.95 -53.88
C ARG A 238 -32.39 15.81 -53.69
N GLN A 239 -32.41 16.71 -52.70
CA GLN A 239 -33.52 17.66 -52.54
C GLN A 239 -33.60 18.65 -53.70
N ARG A 240 -32.47 19.18 -54.16
CA ARG A 240 -32.44 20.08 -55.33
C ARG A 240 -32.88 19.36 -56.61
N GLU A 241 -32.48 18.12 -56.79
CA GLU A 241 -32.88 17.31 -57.95
C GLU A 241 -34.37 17.02 -57.94
N ARG A 242 -34.95 16.62 -56.77
CA ARG A 242 -36.40 16.46 -56.60
C ARG A 242 -37.17 17.77 -56.85
N ALA A 243 -36.64 18.90 -56.36
CA ALA A 243 -37.24 20.20 -56.59
C ALA A 243 -37.21 20.60 -58.09
N ARG A 244 -36.11 20.26 -58.80
CA ARG A 244 -36.03 20.43 -60.27
C ARG A 244 -37.01 19.55 -61.04
N GLN A 245 -37.10 18.29 -60.70
CA GLN A 245 -38.09 17.37 -61.30
C GLN A 245 -39.53 17.85 -61.02
N GLN A 246 -39.85 18.28 -59.81
CA GLN A 246 -41.17 18.83 -59.51
C GLN A 246 -41.47 20.12 -60.30
N ALA A 247 -40.43 20.96 -60.51
CA ALA A 247 -40.57 22.21 -61.29
C ALA A 247 -40.76 21.90 -62.79
N GLU A 248 -40.08 20.90 -63.33
CA GLU A 248 -40.27 20.40 -64.72
C GLU A 248 -41.63 19.76 -64.90
N ASP A 249 -42.07 18.92 -63.98
CA ASP A 249 -43.42 18.30 -64.01
C ASP A 249 -44.52 19.35 -63.93
N LYS A 250 -44.36 20.39 -63.09
CA LYS A 250 -45.27 21.53 -63.08
C LYS A 250 -45.28 22.32 -64.36
N LYS A 251 -44.12 22.49 -65.07
CA LYS A 251 -44.06 23.09 -66.39
C LYS A 251 -44.72 22.25 -67.47
N LYS A 252 -44.55 20.92 -67.46
CA LYS A 252 -45.17 19.99 -68.37
C LYS A 252 -46.70 19.81 -68.10
N GLY A 253 -47.11 19.88 -66.81
CA GLY A 253 -48.52 19.81 -66.43
C GLY A 253 -49.28 21.10 -66.68
N GLY A 254 -48.60 22.25 -66.86
CA GLY A 254 -49.26 23.54 -67.16
C GLY A 254 -49.76 23.69 -68.58
N GLN A 255 -49.50 22.69 -69.45
CA GLN A 255 -50.00 22.75 -70.85
C GLN A 255 -51.24 21.92 -71.07
N LYS A 256 -51.82 21.27 -70.08
CA LYS A 256 -53.16 20.71 -70.16
C LYS A 256 -54.15 21.66 -69.45
N LYS A 257 -54.66 22.61 -70.18
CA LYS A 257 -55.80 23.40 -69.75
C LYS A 257 -56.88 22.46 -69.39
N ALA A 258 -57.25 22.37 -68.21
CA ALA A 258 -58.42 21.72 -67.75
C ALA A 258 -59.62 22.46 -68.35
N SER A 259 -60.41 21.77 -69.16
CA SER A 259 -61.72 22.27 -69.57
C SER A 259 -62.58 22.35 -68.29
N THR A 260 -62.91 23.57 -67.94
CA THR A 260 -63.86 23.88 -66.90
C THR A 260 -65.23 23.47 -67.41
N THR A 261 -65.66 22.28 -67.13
CA THR A 261 -67.07 21.90 -67.20
C THR A 261 -67.60 21.90 -65.77
N GLU A 262 -68.70 22.62 -65.61
CA GLU A 262 -69.49 22.82 -64.38
C GLU A 262 -69.97 21.53 -63.70
N ALA A 263 -69.79 20.42 -64.37
CA ALA A 263 -70.21 19.10 -63.89
C ALA A 263 -69.26 18.46 -62.81
N GLY A 264 -68.22 19.11 -62.40
CA GLY A 264 -67.24 18.59 -61.41
C GLY A 264 -67.29 19.17 -60.00
N ARG A 265 -68.23 20.06 -59.71
CA ARG A 265 -68.44 20.55 -58.36
C ARG A 265 -69.22 19.49 -57.56
N VAL A 266 -68.50 18.59 -56.96
CA VAL A 266 -69.00 17.77 -55.86
C VAL A 266 -69.10 18.66 -54.67
N GLY A 267 -70.34 18.85 -54.22
CA GLY A 267 -70.64 19.74 -53.10
C GLY A 267 -69.79 19.63 -51.88
N ASP A 268 -69.89 20.65 -51.04
CA ASP A 268 -69.21 20.85 -49.75
C ASP A 268 -68.69 19.56 -49.07
N ARG A 269 -67.49 19.22 -49.37
CA ARG A 269 -66.78 18.31 -48.47
C ARG A 269 -66.14 19.15 -47.37
N PRO A 270 -66.54 18.89 -46.13
CA PRO A 270 -65.87 19.50 -45.06
C PRO A 270 -64.41 19.14 -45.15
N TYR A 271 -63.59 20.13 -45.08
CA TYR A 271 -62.14 20.03 -45.04
C TYR A 271 -61.70 18.92 -44.08
N ALA A 272 -60.83 18.14 -44.58
CA ALA A 272 -59.90 17.30 -43.85
C ALA A 272 -60.36 16.92 -42.45
N ARG A 273 -60.83 15.71 -42.34
CA ARG A 273 -60.87 15.11 -41.00
C ARG A 273 -59.48 15.33 -40.34
N GLY A 274 -59.48 16.25 -39.41
CA GLY A 274 -58.37 16.48 -38.54
C GLY A 274 -57.88 15.19 -37.95
N ARG A 275 -56.62 15.09 -37.78
CA ARG A 275 -56.02 14.06 -36.95
C ARG A 275 -56.78 14.04 -35.64
N ALA A 276 -57.27 12.86 -35.25
CA ALA A 276 -57.83 12.68 -33.94
C ALA A 276 -56.84 13.21 -32.90
N PHE A 277 -57.30 14.13 -32.10
CA PHE A 277 -56.61 14.63 -30.92
C PHE A 277 -56.41 13.41 -30.02
N ARG A 278 -55.17 13.01 -29.77
CA ARG A 278 -54.82 12.08 -28.70
C ARG A 278 -54.59 12.91 -27.46
N GLU A 279 -55.51 12.82 -26.56
CA GLU A 279 -55.29 13.24 -25.17
C GLU A 279 -54.15 12.42 -24.62
N HIS A 280 -53.11 13.10 -24.09
CA HIS A 280 -52.04 12.50 -23.37
C HIS A 280 -52.54 12.40 -21.92
N ASP A 281 -52.85 11.18 -21.50
CA ASP A 281 -53.07 10.89 -20.10
C ASP A 281 -51.70 10.91 -19.44
N ASP A 282 -51.47 11.92 -18.61
CA ASP A 282 -50.40 11.98 -17.64
C ASP A 282 -50.82 11.09 -16.45
N GLU A 283 -50.08 9.99 -16.21
CA GLU A 283 -49.84 9.38 -14.90
C GLU A 283 -48.36 9.09 -14.73
#